data_27e8e07a26079f2ec253abf35afa19e6
#
_entry.id   27e8e07a26079f2ec253abf35afa19e6
#
_cell.length_a   1.000
_cell.length_b   1.000
_cell.length_c   1.000
_cell.angle_alpha   90.00
_cell.angle_beta   90.00
_cell.angle_gamma   90.00
#
_symmetry.space_group_name_H-M   'P 1'
#
loop_
_entity.id
_entity.type
_entity.pdbx_description
1 polymer ?
#
loop_
_entity_poly.entity_id
_entity_poly.type
_entity_poly.pdbx_seq_one_letter_code
_entity_poly.pdbx_strand_id
1 'polypeptide(L)'
;MHSVMTRYDFIVIGSGPSGRRAAIQAAKLGRAVLVVEKGRRVGGVSVHTGTIPSKTMRETVLNLTGWRERGFYGSAYRVKKDIQARDLMARLHMTLDHEVDVLEHQFARNKVLTMSGAGRFLDPHTVEVTQNDGDVRTVSGDKILISVGTRPYRPPDVPFNGTSVFDSDEIVEIPRLPRSLTVVGGGVIGVEYATIFSALDVNVALIEARPALLEFIDHEIDRKSVV
;
A
#
# COMPACT_ATOMS: atom_id res chain seq x y z
N MET A 1 7.21 38.43 -9.90
CA MET A 1 6.67 37.59 -10.98
C MET A 1 5.34 37.06 -10.52
N HIS A 2 4.23 37.45 -11.13
CA HIS A 2 2.92 36.88 -10.83
C HIS A 2 2.91 35.45 -11.38
N SER A 3 2.95 34.47 -10.50
CA SER A 3 2.71 33.07 -10.87
C SER A 3 1.31 32.99 -11.47
N VAL A 4 1.21 32.62 -12.76
CA VAL A 4 -0.09 32.39 -13.41
C VAL A 4 -0.73 31.21 -12.69
N MET A 5 -1.81 31.47 -11.94
CA MET A 5 -2.56 30.45 -11.24
C MET A 5 -3.28 29.58 -12.29
N THR A 6 -2.87 28.30 -12.37
CA THR A 6 -3.48 27.36 -13.31
C THR A 6 -4.81 26.86 -12.77
N ARG A 7 -5.88 26.95 -13.57
CA ARG A 7 -7.23 26.52 -13.21
C ARG A 7 -7.58 25.17 -13.82
N TYR A 8 -8.26 24.35 -13.05
CA TYR A 8 -8.78 23.04 -13.43
C TYR A 8 -10.30 22.95 -13.15
N ASP A 9 -11.01 22.09 -13.86
CA ASP A 9 -12.40 21.78 -13.53
C ASP A 9 -12.45 20.90 -12.26
N PHE A 10 -11.44 20.03 -12.09
CA PHE A 10 -11.41 19.07 -11.00
C PHE A 10 -9.99 18.84 -10.49
N ILE A 11 -9.79 19.03 -9.21
CA ILE A 11 -8.54 18.69 -8.51
C ILE A 11 -8.81 17.51 -7.60
N VAL A 12 -7.92 16.53 -7.62
CA VAL A 12 -7.97 15.35 -6.74
C VAL A 12 -6.71 15.33 -5.88
N ILE A 13 -6.88 15.34 -4.57
CA ILE A 13 -5.77 15.23 -3.62
C ILE A 13 -5.64 13.76 -3.18
N GLY A 14 -4.61 13.09 -3.67
CA GLY A 14 -4.32 11.67 -3.48
C GLY A 14 -4.67 10.82 -4.71
N SER A 15 -3.72 9.98 -5.13
CA SER A 15 -3.80 9.11 -6.32
C SER A 15 -4.16 7.65 -6.00
N GLY A 16 -4.58 7.37 -4.78
CA GLY A 16 -5.06 6.05 -4.37
C GLY A 16 -6.30 5.59 -5.17
N PRO A 17 -6.85 4.40 -4.90
CA PRO A 17 -7.96 3.82 -5.69
C PRO A 17 -9.13 4.77 -5.92
N SER A 18 -9.56 5.50 -4.88
CA SER A 18 -10.69 6.45 -4.96
C SER A 18 -10.35 7.63 -5.86
N GLY A 19 -9.23 8.31 -5.59
CA GLY A 19 -8.81 9.50 -6.34
C GLY A 19 -8.53 9.18 -7.80
N ARG A 20 -7.83 8.10 -8.08
CA ARG A 20 -7.56 7.62 -9.45
C ARG A 20 -8.83 7.38 -10.25
N ARG A 21 -9.81 6.67 -9.67
CA ARG A 21 -11.07 6.37 -10.35
C ARG A 21 -11.86 7.63 -10.64
N ALA A 22 -11.95 8.54 -9.67
CA ALA A 22 -12.63 9.84 -9.84
C ALA A 22 -11.95 10.70 -10.90
N ALA A 23 -10.61 10.81 -10.86
CA ALA A 23 -9.84 11.61 -11.83
C ALA A 23 -10.04 11.12 -13.27
N ILE A 24 -9.90 9.80 -13.51
CA ILE A 24 -10.08 9.21 -14.84
C ILE A 24 -11.52 9.37 -15.32
N GLN A 25 -12.51 9.20 -14.45
CA GLN A 25 -13.91 9.38 -14.84
C GLN A 25 -14.22 10.83 -15.20
N ALA A 26 -13.73 11.80 -14.41
CA ALA A 26 -13.90 13.22 -14.72
C ALA A 26 -13.24 13.59 -16.06
N ALA A 27 -12.03 13.09 -16.32
CA ALA A 27 -11.33 13.32 -17.58
C ALA A 27 -12.08 12.73 -18.79
N LYS A 28 -12.68 11.52 -18.66
CA LYS A 28 -13.54 10.93 -19.69
C LYS A 28 -14.80 11.73 -19.97
N LEU A 29 -15.26 12.54 -19.02
CA LEU A 29 -16.35 13.49 -19.19
C LEU A 29 -15.87 14.85 -19.75
N GLY A 30 -14.64 14.93 -20.27
CA GLY A 30 -14.08 16.12 -20.91
C GLY A 30 -13.61 17.19 -19.93
N ARG A 31 -13.42 16.87 -18.65
CA ARG A 31 -12.96 17.81 -17.64
C ARG A 31 -11.44 17.94 -17.61
N ALA A 32 -10.94 19.15 -17.39
CA ALA A 32 -9.53 19.39 -17.08
C ALA A 32 -9.24 18.95 -15.64
N VAL A 33 -8.41 17.90 -15.48
CA VAL A 33 -8.18 17.25 -14.19
C VAL A 33 -6.71 17.32 -13.77
N LEU A 34 -6.48 17.71 -12.51
CA LEU A 34 -5.20 17.62 -11.84
C LEU A 34 -5.29 16.63 -10.66
N VAL A 35 -4.33 15.72 -10.57
CA VAL A 35 -4.12 14.88 -9.38
C VAL A 35 -2.87 15.38 -8.65
N VAL A 36 -3.02 15.73 -7.37
CA VAL A 36 -1.92 16.07 -6.47
C VAL A 36 -1.59 14.84 -5.65
N GLU A 37 -0.34 14.34 -5.74
CA GLU A 37 0.11 13.15 -5.01
C GLU A 37 1.32 13.49 -4.15
N LYS A 38 1.21 13.24 -2.84
CA LYS A 38 2.29 13.48 -1.88
C LYS A 38 3.45 12.49 -2.04
N GLY A 39 3.15 11.26 -2.45
CA GLY A 39 4.16 10.23 -2.71
C GLY A 39 5.03 10.58 -3.93
N ARG A 40 6.17 9.91 -4.04
CA ARG A 40 7.05 10.06 -5.21
C ARG A 40 6.40 9.54 -6.49
N ARG A 41 5.55 8.53 -6.39
CA ARG A 41 4.84 7.89 -7.49
C ARG A 41 3.36 7.73 -7.15
N VAL A 42 2.53 7.65 -8.16
CA VAL A 42 1.08 7.46 -8.02
C VAL A 42 0.72 6.06 -7.52
N GLY A 43 -0.50 5.88 -6.97
CA GLY A 43 -1.02 4.57 -6.57
C GLY A 43 -1.54 4.49 -5.14
N GLY A 44 -0.99 5.32 -4.24
CA GLY A 44 -1.39 5.33 -2.82
C GLY A 44 -1.08 4.02 -2.09
N VAL A 45 -1.63 3.87 -0.90
CA VAL A 45 -1.41 2.70 -0.02
C VAL A 45 -1.67 1.37 -0.73
N SER A 46 -2.70 1.26 -1.56
CA SER A 46 -3.05 -0.02 -2.21
C SER A 46 -1.94 -0.58 -3.10
N VAL A 47 -1.13 0.30 -3.70
CA VAL A 47 -0.01 -0.09 -4.56
C VAL A 47 1.27 -0.22 -3.74
N HIS A 48 1.58 0.74 -2.86
CA HIS A 48 2.91 0.84 -2.26
C HIS A 48 3.09 0.04 -0.97
N THR A 49 2.06 -0.06 -0.10
CA THR A 49 2.21 -0.67 1.22
C THR A 49 1.06 -1.61 1.61
N GLY A 50 -0.04 -1.62 0.86
CA GLY A 50 -1.26 -2.34 1.22
C GLY A 50 -1.49 -3.64 0.44
N THR A 51 -2.61 -3.68 -0.29
CA THR A 51 -3.15 -4.92 -0.89
C THR A 51 -2.23 -5.54 -1.93
N ILE A 52 -1.64 -4.76 -2.84
CA ILE A 52 -0.77 -5.30 -3.90
C ILE A 52 0.52 -5.87 -3.31
N PRO A 53 1.27 -5.15 -2.45
CA PRO A 53 2.45 -5.69 -1.79
C PRO A 53 2.18 -6.98 -1.01
N SER A 54 1.17 -7.00 -0.15
CA SER A 54 0.91 -8.16 0.70
C SER A 54 0.51 -9.39 -0.10
N LYS A 55 -0.33 -9.24 -1.13
CA LYS A 55 -0.70 -10.35 -2.03
C LYS A 55 0.49 -10.84 -2.86
N THR A 56 1.31 -9.93 -3.37
CA THR A 56 2.53 -10.29 -4.12
C THR A 56 3.51 -11.06 -3.22
N MET A 57 3.71 -10.59 -1.99
CA MET A 57 4.56 -11.26 -1.01
C MET A 57 4.02 -12.65 -0.69
N ARG A 58 2.73 -12.77 -0.40
CA ARG A 58 2.07 -14.05 -0.13
C ARG A 58 2.27 -15.03 -1.28
N GLU A 59 1.95 -14.65 -2.51
CA GLU A 59 2.12 -15.53 -3.67
C GLU A 59 3.59 -15.93 -3.90
N THR A 60 4.52 -15.00 -3.68
CA THR A 60 5.95 -15.28 -3.78
C THR A 60 6.37 -16.33 -2.74
N VAL A 61 5.92 -16.17 -1.50
CA VAL A 61 6.22 -17.10 -0.42
C VAL A 61 5.65 -18.49 -0.71
N LEU A 62 4.37 -18.58 -1.10
CA LEU A 62 3.73 -19.86 -1.42
C LEU A 62 4.44 -20.59 -2.57
N ASN A 63 4.90 -19.84 -3.58
CA ASN A 63 5.64 -20.41 -4.70
C ASN A 63 7.05 -20.87 -4.29
N LEU A 64 7.83 -20.03 -3.58
CA LEU A 64 9.20 -20.37 -3.18
C LEU A 64 9.26 -21.49 -2.16
N THR A 65 8.31 -21.55 -1.23
CA THR A 65 8.22 -22.60 -0.23
C THR A 65 7.62 -23.91 -0.76
N GLY A 66 6.96 -23.86 -1.93
CA GLY A 66 6.19 -24.99 -2.45
C GLY A 66 5.00 -25.37 -1.55
N TRP A 67 4.49 -24.43 -0.76
CA TRP A 67 3.47 -24.66 0.26
C TRP A 67 2.26 -25.46 -0.26
N ARG A 68 1.76 -25.10 -1.44
CA ARG A 68 0.59 -25.76 -2.07
C ARG A 68 0.83 -27.22 -2.38
N GLU A 69 2.08 -27.60 -2.64
CA GLU A 69 2.48 -28.94 -3.06
C GLU A 69 2.90 -29.84 -1.87
N ARG A 70 3.03 -29.27 -0.67
CA ARG A 70 3.43 -30.01 0.53
C ARG A 70 2.45 -31.13 0.92
N GLY A 71 1.18 -30.93 0.65
CA GLY A 71 0.16 -31.97 0.88
C GLY A 71 0.37 -33.21 0.02
N PHE A 72 1.00 -33.04 -1.15
CA PHE A 72 1.27 -34.12 -2.10
C PHE A 72 2.68 -34.71 -1.96
N TYR A 73 3.70 -33.83 -1.85
CA TYR A 73 5.12 -34.23 -1.80
C TYR A 73 5.70 -34.32 -0.39
N GLY A 74 4.90 -34.05 0.65
CA GLY A 74 5.31 -34.06 2.04
C GLY A 74 5.77 -32.70 2.57
N SER A 75 5.77 -32.56 3.88
CA SER A 75 6.04 -31.26 4.57
C SER A 75 7.46 -30.71 4.33
N ALA A 76 8.42 -31.60 3.99
CA ALA A 76 9.80 -31.20 3.68
C ALA A 76 10.00 -30.65 2.27
N TYR A 77 8.97 -30.72 1.40
CA TYR A 77 9.06 -30.20 0.04
C TYR A 77 9.31 -28.68 0.04
N ARG A 78 10.28 -28.25 -0.75
CA ARG A 78 10.65 -26.83 -0.96
C ARG A 78 11.06 -26.63 -2.40
N VAL A 79 10.59 -25.57 -3.03
CA VAL A 79 11.07 -25.12 -4.34
C VAL A 79 12.44 -24.47 -4.19
N LYS A 80 12.60 -23.63 -3.16
CA LYS A 80 13.87 -23.01 -2.80
C LYS A 80 14.19 -23.29 -1.34
N LYS A 81 15.42 -23.77 -1.04
CA LYS A 81 15.85 -24.13 0.31
C LYS A 81 16.25 -22.92 1.16
N ASP A 82 16.96 -21.99 0.55
CA ASP A 82 17.51 -20.78 1.19
C ASP A 82 16.74 -19.54 0.71
N ILE A 83 15.52 -19.30 1.24
CA ILE A 83 14.73 -18.12 0.94
C ILE A 83 15.25 -16.95 1.78
N GLN A 84 15.56 -15.83 1.12
CA GLN A 84 16.01 -14.61 1.77
C GLN A 84 15.07 -13.45 1.46
N ALA A 85 15.10 -12.40 2.28
CA ALA A 85 14.26 -11.22 2.08
C ALA A 85 14.39 -10.63 0.66
N ARG A 86 15.62 -10.62 0.11
CA ARG A 86 15.87 -10.15 -1.27
C ARG A 86 15.06 -10.90 -2.34
N ASP A 87 14.75 -12.18 -2.13
CA ASP A 87 13.96 -12.97 -3.09
C ASP A 87 12.51 -12.51 -3.12
N LEU A 88 11.98 -12.12 -1.96
CA LEU A 88 10.64 -11.54 -1.83
C LEU A 88 10.61 -10.14 -2.41
N MET A 89 11.60 -9.31 -2.04
CA MET A 89 11.68 -7.92 -2.46
C MET A 89 11.88 -7.77 -3.97
N ALA A 90 12.70 -8.61 -4.60
CA ALA A 90 12.92 -8.56 -6.04
C ALA A 90 11.61 -8.72 -6.83
N ARG A 91 10.76 -9.69 -6.46
CA ARG A 91 9.46 -9.87 -7.10
C ARG A 91 8.49 -8.76 -6.74
N LEU A 92 8.50 -8.31 -5.49
CA LEU A 92 7.67 -7.21 -5.02
C LEU A 92 7.94 -5.95 -5.83
N HIS A 93 9.17 -5.47 -5.88
CA HIS A 93 9.55 -4.25 -6.60
C HIS A 93 9.16 -4.33 -8.09
N MET A 94 9.44 -5.46 -8.74
CA MET A 94 9.05 -5.66 -10.15
C MET A 94 7.54 -5.54 -10.35
N THR A 95 6.73 -6.08 -9.42
CA THR A 95 5.27 -5.97 -9.49
C THR A 95 4.80 -4.54 -9.25
N LEU A 96 5.37 -3.86 -8.24
CA LEU A 96 5.00 -2.48 -7.91
C LEU A 96 5.36 -1.52 -9.05
N ASP A 97 6.55 -1.66 -9.63
CA ASP A 97 6.97 -0.84 -10.77
C ASP A 97 6.01 -1.02 -11.94
N HIS A 98 5.66 -2.26 -12.29
CA HIS A 98 4.70 -2.54 -13.34
C HIS A 98 3.32 -1.89 -13.06
N GLU A 99 2.81 -2.03 -11.84
CA GLU A 99 1.53 -1.43 -11.45
C GLU A 99 1.55 0.09 -11.56
N VAL A 100 2.62 0.74 -11.08
CA VAL A 100 2.77 2.19 -11.18
C VAL A 100 2.82 2.64 -12.63
N ASP A 101 3.60 1.96 -13.49
CA ASP A 101 3.69 2.26 -14.92
C ASP A 101 2.31 2.16 -15.61
N VAL A 102 1.52 1.13 -15.27
CA VAL A 102 0.14 0.99 -15.75
C VAL A 102 -0.72 2.19 -15.33
N LEU A 103 -0.56 2.68 -14.09
CA LEU A 103 -1.32 3.82 -13.60
C LEU A 103 -0.91 5.14 -14.26
N GLU A 104 0.39 5.37 -14.42
CA GLU A 104 0.93 6.55 -15.11
C GLU A 104 0.46 6.59 -16.57
N HIS A 105 0.49 5.46 -17.28
CA HIS A 105 -0.08 5.34 -18.62
C HIS A 105 -1.60 5.57 -18.64
N GLN A 106 -2.34 5.11 -17.62
CA GLN A 106 -3.78 5.40 -17.54
C GLN A 106 -4.05 6.89 -17.38
N PHE A 107 -3.30 7.61 -16.55
CA PHE A 107 -3.43 9.05 -16.42
C PHE A 107 -3.06 9.76 -17.73
N ALA A 108 -1.92 9.43 -18.31
CA ALA A 108 -1.45 10.06 -19.55
C ALA A 108 -2.46 9.92 -20.70
N ARG A 109 -2.95 8.70 -20.99
CA ARG A 109 -3.91 8.48 -22.09
C ARG A 109 -5.27 9.13 -21.88
N ASN A 110 -5.66 9.39 -20.61
CA ASN A 110 -6.87 10.14 -20.27
C ASN A 110 -6.60 11.65 -20.10
N LYS A 111 -5.37 12.13 -20.35
CA LYS A 111 -4.95 13.52 -20.21
C LYS A 111 -5.15 14.07 -18.78
N VAL A 112 -5.05 13.20 -17.77
CA VAL A 112 -5.03 13.60 -16.38
C VAL A 112 -3.61 14.07 -16.05
N LEU A 113 -3.48 15.32 -15.60
CA LEU A 113 -2.21 15.86 -15.15
C LEU A 113 -1.92 15.41 -13.72
N THR A 114 -0.64 15.20 -13.41
CA THR A 114 -0.18 14.87 -12.07
C THR A 114 0.81 15.90 -11.57
N MET A 115 0.75 16.21 -10.28
CA MET A 115 1.71 17.09 -9.58
C MET A 115 2.15 16.39 -8.29
N SER A 116 3.45 16.16 -8.16
CA SER A 116 4.00 15.56 -6.94
C SER A 116 4.18 16.62 -5.87
N GLY A 117 3.58 16.43 -4.71
CA GLY A 117 3.67 17.35 -3.59
C GLY A 117 2.52 17.23 -2.60
N ALA A 118 2.66 17.92 -1.47
CA ALA A 118 1.64 18.01 -0.43
C ALA A 118 0.69 19.17 -0.70
N GLY A 119 -0.60 18.87 -0.86
CA GLY A 119 -1.65 19.88 -1.05
C GLY A 119 -2.17 20.44 0.26
N ARG A 120 -2.30 21.76 0.36
CA ARG A 120 -2.92 22.49 1.47
C ARG A 120 -3.97 23.46 0.91
N PHE A 121 -5.18 23.46 1.47
CA PHE A 121 -6.20 24.43 1.10
C PHE A 121 -5.82 25.84 1.55
N LEU A 122 -5.93 26.79 0.64
CA LEU A 122 -5.91 28.22 0.96
C LEU A 122 -7.34 28.77 1.11
N ASP A 123 -8.26 28.26 0.28
CA ASP A 123 -9.71 28.53 0.31
C ASP A 123 -10.45 27.31 -0.30
N PRO A 124 -11.80 27.30 -0.38
CA PRO A 124 -12.57 26.16 -0.92
C PRO A 124 -12.25 25.76 -2.37
N HIS A 125 -11.62 26.62 -3.13
CA HIS A 125 -11.30 26.42 -4.54
C HIS A 125 -9.82 26.51 -4.87
N THR A 126 -8.96 26.83 -3.90
CA THR A 126 -7.53 27.06 -4.11
C THR A 126 -6.69 26.14 -3.23
N VAL A 127 -5.76 25.45 -3.87
CA VAL A 127 -4.81 24.55 -3.22
C VAL A 127 -3.38 25.05 -3.46
N GLU A 128 -2.64 25.20 -2.41
CA GLU A 128 -1.19 25.34 -2.45
C GLU A 128 -0.55 23.95 -2.43
N VAL A 129 0.35 23.71 -3.35
CA VAL A 129 1.09 22.43 -3.44
C VAL A 129 2.56 22.70 -3.19
N THR A 130 3.07 22.17 -2.08
CA THR A 130 4.51 22.14 -1.80
C THR A 130 5.08 20.89 -2.47
N GLN A 131 5.83 21.07 -3.55
CA GLN A 131 6.44 19.99 -4.32
C GLN A 131 7.60 19.34 -3.57
N ASN A 132 7.99 18.14 -3.99
CA ASN A 132 9.05 17.37 -3.33
C ASN A 132 10.46 17.99 -3.46
N ASP A 133 10.64 18.91 -4.41
CA ASP A 133 11.86 19.73 -4.61
C ASP A 133 11.86 21.03 -3.79
N GLY A 134 10.77 21.32 -3.08
CA GLY A 134 10.57 22.50 -2.28
C GLY A 134 9.85 23.65 -2.99
N ASP A 135 9.61 23.55 -4.30
CA ASP A 135 8.83 24.52 -5.03
C ASP A 135 7.38 24.59 -4.51
N VAL A 136 6.84 25.80 -4.45
CA VAL A 136 5.45 26.02 -4.04
C VAL A 136 4.65 26.53 -5.21
N ARG A 137 3.56 25.84 -5.54
CA ARG A 137 2.64 26.21 -6.61
C ARG A 137 1.22 26.34 -6.10
N THR A 138 0.50 27.34 -6.62
CA THR A 138 -0.91 27.54 -6.32
C THR A 138 -1.75 27.15 -7.54
N VAL A 139 -2.74 26.31 -7.32
CA VAL A 139 -3.68 25.84 -8.34
C VAL A 139 -5.11 26.06 -7.87
N SER A 140 -6.03 26.32 -8.80
CA SER A 140 -7.45 26.47 -8.49
C SER A 140 -8.30 25.43 -9.20
N GLY A 141 -9.40 25.03 -8.57
CA GLY A 141 -10.33 24.04 -9.10
C GLY A 141 -11.79 24.37 -8.80
N ASP A 142 -12.67 24.10 -9.76
CA ASP A 142 -14.11 24.28 -9.54
C ASP A 142 -14.64 23.29 -8.50
N LYS A 143 -14.09 22.09 -8.51
CA LYS A 143 -14.35 21.01 -7.52
C LYS A 143 -13.03 20.42 -7.05
N ILE A 144 -12.95 20.11 -5.77
CA ILE A 144 -11.77 19.47 -5.17
C ILE A 144 -12.22 18.23 -4.41
N LEU A 145 -11.61 17.08 -4.74
CA LEU A 145 -11.84 15.80 -4.06
C LEU A 145 -10.67 15.52 -3.12
N ILE A 146 -10.98 15.28 -1.86
CA ILE A 146 -10.02 14.82 -0.84
C ILE A 146 -10.06 13.29 -0.82
N SER A 147 -8.98 12.65 -1.26
CA SER A 147 -8.82 11.18 -1.28
C SER A 147 -7.47 10.74 -0.76
N VAL A 148 -7.08 11.32 0.37
CA VAL A 148 -5.75 11.23 0.98
C VAL A 148 -5.45 9.88 1.64
N GLY A 149 -6.44 8.97 1.72
CA GLY A 149 -6.29 7.64 2.30
C GLY A 149 -6.07 7.64 3.81
N THR A 150 -5.36 6.63 4.28
CA THR A 150 -5.08 6.38 5.70
C THR A 150 -3.60 6.02 5.89
N ARG A 151 -3.18 6.00 7.12
CA ARG A 151 -1.87 5.47 7.56
C ARG A 151 -2.06 4.58 8.78
N PRO A 152 -1.14 3.65 9.07
CA PRO A 152 -1.17 2.88 10.29
C PRO A 152 -1.17 3.80 11.52
N TYR A 153 -1.95 3.43 12.53
CA TYR A 153 -1.88 4.09 13.82
C TYR A 153 -0.64 3.63 14.58
N ARG A 154 0.14 4.57 15.08
CA ARG A 154 1.31 4.32 15.92
C ARG A 154 1.02 4.81 17.33
N PRO A 155 0.76 3.89 18.30
CA PRO A 155 0.65 4.26 19.70
C PRO A 155 1.92 4.99 20.18
N PRO A 156 1.79 6.08 20.96
CA PRO A 156 2.94 6.88 21.37
C PRO A 156 3.91 6.17 22.33
N ASP A 157 3.43 5.15 23.00
CA ASP A 157 4.18 4.29 23.94
C ASP A 157 4.90 3.12 23.25
N VAL A 158 4.69 2.91 21.95
CA VAL A 158 5.36 1.87 21.16
C VAL A 158 6.55 2.46 20.41
N PRO A 159 7.78 1.94 20.64
CA PRO A 159 9.00 2.50 20.07
C PRO A 159 9.24 2.03 18.63
N PHE A 160 8.43 2.47 17.67
CA PHE A 160 8.65 2.18 16.24
C PHE A 160 10.02 2.67 15.80
N ASN A 161 10.84 1.80 15.23
CA ASN A 161 12.23 2.09 14.88
C ASN A 161 12.65 1.61 13.48
N GLY A 162 11.73 1.00 12.71
CA GLY A 162 12.01 0.51 11.36
C GLY A 162 13.04 -0.63 11.28
N THR A 163 13.43 -1.21 12.41
CA THR A 163 14.43 -2.31 12.46
C THR A 163 13.95 -3.53 13.22
N SER A 164 13.30 -3.36 14.36
CA SER A 164 12.75 -4.44 15.20
C SER A 164 11.29 -4.24 15.56
N VAL A 165 10.79 -3.00 15.49
CA VAL A 165 9.38 -2.66 15.70
C VAL A 165 8.89 -1.93 14.46
N PHE A 166 7.98 -2.56 13.73
CA PHE A 166 7.44 -2.11 12.45
C PHE A 166 5.94 -1.89 12.55
N ASP A 167 5.39 -1.02 11.73
CA ASP A 167 3.99 -1.05 11.38
C ASP A 167 3.75 -1.84 10.08
N SER A 168 2.47 -1.92 9.66
CA SER A 168 2.07 -2.67 8.47
C SER A 168 2.59 -2.09 7.16
N ASP A 169 2.99 -0.82 7.12
CA ASP A 169 3.55 -0.20 5.94
C ASP A 169 5.05 -0.47 5.83
N GLU A 170 5.75 -0.59 6.95
CA GLU A 170 7.19 -0.85 6.99
C GLU A 170 7.56 -2.31 6.74
N ILE A 171 6.70 -3.26 7.13
CA ILE A 171 6.99 -4.71 7.04
C ILE A 171 7.18 -5.17 5.58
N VAL A 172 6.65 -4.45 4.60
CA VAL A 172 6.78 -4.80 3.18
C VAL A 172 8.21 -4.58 2.65
N GLU A 173 9.04 -3.81 3.35
CA GLU A 173 10.43 -3.52 2.97
C GLU A 173 11.44 -4.11 3.96
N ILE A 174 11.10 -5.23 4.61
CA ILE A 174 11.95 -5.86 5.60
C ILE A 174 13.34 -6.23 5.02
N PRO A 175 14.44 -5.77 5.63
CA PRO A 175 15.78 -5.96 5.05
C PRO A 175 16.30 -7.40 5.18
N ARG A 176 15.76 -8.16 6.12
CA ARG A 176 16.12 -9.56 6.38
C ARG A 176 14.94 -10.31 6.99
N LEU A 177 14.83 -11.60 6.70
CA LEU A 177 13.84 -12.45 7.36
C LEU A 177 14.20 -12.62 8.84
N PRO A 178 13.26 -12.37 9.76
CA PRO A 178 13.49 -12.59 11.18
C PRO A 178 13.47 -14.10 11.52
N ARG A 179 14.09 -14.49 12.64
CA ARG A 179 13.94 -15.84 13.20
C ARG A 179 12.60 -16.01 13.91
N SER A 180 12.12 -14.94 14.51
CA SER A 180 10.83 -14.87 15.19
C SER A 180 10.15 -13.54 14.90
N LEU A 181 8.83 -13.55 14.86
CA LEU A 181 7.99 -12.37 14.63
C LEU A 181 6.83 -12.39 15.63
N THR A 182 6.66 -11.30 16.36
CA THR A 182 5.45 -11.08 17.16
C THR A 182 4.55 -10.09 16.43
N VAL A 183 3.34 -10.52 16.11
CA VAL A 183 2.30 -9.71 15.49
C VAL A 183 1.31 -9.30 16.57
N VAL A 184 1.07 -8.01 16.72
CA VAL A 184 0.09 -7.45 17.66
C VAL A 184 -1.12 -6.93 16.89
N GLY A 185 -2.26 -7.57 17.08
CA GLY A 185 -3.52 -7.30 16.40
C GLY A 185 -3.94 -8.44 15.46
N GLY A 186 -5.06 -9.09 15.78
CA GLY A 186 -5.65 -10.22 15.03
C GLY A 186 -6.63 -9.79 13.94
N GLY A 187 -6.51 -8.57 13.41
CA GLY A 187 -7.27 -8.11 12.25
C GLY A 187 -6.72 -8.66 10.93
N VAL A 188 -7.36 -8.29 9.80
CA VAL A 188 -7.00 -8.80 8.45
C VAL A 188 -5.49 -8.69 8.16
N ILE A 189 -4.91 -7.54 8.41
CA ILE A 189 -3.50 -7.26 8.11
C ILE A 189 -2.59 -8.12 8.99
N GLY A 190 -2.86 -8.18 10.30
CA GLY A 190 -2.05 -8.97 11.24
C GLY A 190 -2.09 -10.46 10.90
N VAL A 191 -3.27 -11.02 10.67
CA VAL A 191 -3.43 -12.43 10.28
C VAL A 191 -2.75 -12.71 8.92
N GLU A 192 -2.87 -11.81 7.96
CA GLU A 192 -2.22 -11.97 6.65
C GLU A 192 -0.69 -12.06 6.78
N TYR A 193 -0.05 -11.10 7.47
CA TYR A 193 1.40 -11.15 7.67
C TYR A 193 1.83 -12.30 8.56
N ALA A 194 1.08 -12.62 9.62
CA ALA A 194 1.37 -13.79 10.45
C ALA A 194 1.43 -15.07 9.61
N THR A 195 0.47 -15.30 8.72
CA THR A 195 0.44 -16.47 7.85
C THR A 195 1.53 -16.46 6.77
N ILE A 196 1.87 -15.29 6.21
CA ILE A 196 2.97 -15.15 5.25
C ILE A 196 4.30 -15.57 5.88
N PHE A 197 4.62 -15.02 7.06
CA PHE A 197 5.88 -15.32 7.74
C PHE A 197 5.92 -16.74 8.30
N SER A 198 4.79 -17.27 8.77
CA SER A 198 4.69 -18.68 9.20
C SER A 198 4.99 -19.63 8.03
N ALA A 199 4.53 -19.33 6.81
CA ALA A 199 4.83 -20.14 5.63
C ALA A 199 6.32 -20.11 5.22
N LEU A 200 7.09 -19.15 5.74
CA LEU A 200 8.56 -19.06 5.61
C LEU A 200 9.31 -19.79 6.73
N ASP A 201 8.61 -20.54 7.58
CA ASP A 201 9.14 -21.20 8.77
C ASP A 201 9.70 -20.23 9.84
N VAL A 202 9.23 -18.97 9.83
CA VAL A 202 9.48 -18.01 10.91
C VAL A 202 8.63 -18.40 12.13
N ASN A 203 9.23 -18.35 13.32
CA ASN A 203 8.46 -18.58 14.56
C ASN A 203 7.56 -17.36 14.84
N VAL A 204 6.26 -17.48 14.57
CA VAL A 204 5.31 -16.38 14.67
C VAL A 204 4.45 -16.51 15.92
N ALA A 205 4.37 -15.43 16.71
CA ALA A 205 3.40 -15.25 17.78
C ALA A 205 2.40 -14.16 17.38
N LEU A 206 1.10 -14.47 17.43
CA LEU A 206 0.03 -13.51 17.21
C LEU A 206 -0.65 -13.18 18.53
N ILE A 207 -0.71 -11.90 18.88
CA ILE A 207 -1.33 -11.38 20.11
C ILE A 207 -2.57 -10.59 19.73
N GLU A 208 -3.71 -11.00 20.28
CA GLU A 208 -5.00 -10.31 20.12
C GLU A 208 -5.69 -10.18 21.48
N ALA A 209 -6.20 -8.99 21.79
CA ALA A 209 -6.89 -8.75 23.05
C ALA A 209 -8.33 -9.29 23.07
N ARG A 210 -8.93 -9.45 21.89
CA ARG A 210 -10.29 -9.98 21.74
C ARG A 210 -10.28 -11.50 21.76
N PRO A 211 -11.40 -12.15 22.11
CA PRO A 211 -11.48 -13.62 22.22
C PRO A 211 -11.45 -14.36 20.87
N ALA A 212 -11.65 -13.64 19.76
CA ALA A 212 -11.65 -14.20 18.41
C ALA A 212 -10.82 -13.35 17.45
N LEU A 213 -10.25 -13.98 16.42
CA LEU A 213 -9.64 -13.31 15.28
C LEU A 213 -10.75 -12.99 14.27
N LEU A 214 -10.56 -11.93 13.47
CA LEU A 214 -11.42 -11.61 12.33
C LEU A 214 -12.93 -11.66 12.68
N GLU A 215 -13.36 -11.05 13.77
CA GLU A 215 -14.74 -11.12 14.31
C GLU A 215 -15.85 -10.76 13.31
N PHE A 216 -15.50 -10.12 12.20
CA PHE A 216 -16.43 -9.72 11.15
C PHE A 216 -16.71 -10.82 10.11
N ILE A 217 -16.01 -11.96 10.18
CA ILE A 217 -16.26 -13.11 9.31
C ILE A 217 -17.04 -14.19 10.06
N ASP A 218 -17.59 -15.14 9.29
CA ASP A 218 -18.31 -16.28 9.85
C ASP A 218 -17.39 -17.12 10.75
N HIS A 219 -17.89 -17.54 11.92
CA HIS A 219 -17.12 -18.30 12.91
C HIS A 219 -16.58 -19.63 12.37
N GLU A 220 -17.26 -20.25 11.41
CA GLU A 220 -16.77 -21.49 10.78
C GLU A 220 -15.54 -21.21 9.92
N ILE A 221 -15.50 -20.06 9.24
CA ILE A 221 -14.35 -19.64 8.42
C ILE A 221 -13.19 -19.23 9.32
N ASP A 222 -13.47 -18.50 10.41
CA ASP A 222 -12.47 -18.07 11.38
C ASP A 222 -11.70 -19.27 11.96
N ARG A 223 -12.40 -20.31 12.41
CA ARG A 223 -11.78 -21.54 12.93
C ARG A 223 -10.88 -22.24 11.93
N LYS A 224 -11.19 -22.20 10.64
CA LYS A 224 -10.40 -22.83 9.58
C LYS A 224 -9.19 -21.99 9.17
N SER A 225 -9.16 -20.70 9.50
CA SER A 225 -8.08 -19.77 9.16
C SER A 225 -6.90 -19.83 10.15
N VAL A 226 -7.05 -20.49 11.28
CA VAL A 226 -6.10 -20.51 12.40
C VAL A 226 -5.29 -21.82 12.47
N VAL A 227 -5.23 -22.58 11.39
CA VAL A 227 -4.43 -23.83 11.34
C VAL A 227 -3.09 -23.62 10.67
#